data_1a81c303820c6a020ba7449e6c1b5614
#
_entry.id   1a81c303820c6a020ba7449e6c1b5614
#
_cell.length_a   1.000
_cell.length_b   1.000
_cell.length_c   1.000
_cell.angle_alpha   90.00
_cell.angle_beta   90.00
_cell.angle_gamma   90.00
#
_symmetry.space_group_name_H-M   'P 1'
#
loop_
_entity.id
_entity.type
_entity.pdbx_description
1 polymer ?
#
loop_
_entity_poly.entity_id
_entity_poly.type
_entity_poly.pdbx_seq_one_letter_code
_entity_poly.pdbx_strand_id
1 'polypeptide(L)'
;MAYGYVRDDAPTQVDWNKVGNDMTKILEDEVTDRENRKASIDKIDADFALSLLDQPQGANAETNRFMADLSKDAGSQMAKDIDDLRNGRLSERDYYKKRANTTQGVDIMFKAGKSFNANFDKAMKRANDGTSSSREIFLREQMEGFLKFSKSGAYINPLTGEIN
;
A
#
# COMPACT_ATOMS: atom_id res chain seq x y z
N MET A 1 34.78 -76.38 -5.10
CA MET A 1 33.75 -75.40 -4.67
C MET A 1 34.07 -74.09 -5.37
N ALA A 2 33.31 -73.73 -6.41
CA ALA A 2 33.50 -72.47 -7.14
C ALA A 2 32.69 -71.41 -6.46
N TYR A 3 33.36 -70.39 -5.94
CA TYR A 3 32.70 -69.17 -5.42
C TYR A 3 32.28 -68.33 -6.63
N GLY A 4 30.99 -68.32 -6.86
CA GLY A 4 30.41 -67.39 -7.83
C GLY A 4 30.53 -65.94 -7.33
N TYR A 5 31.28 -65.14 -8.02
CA TYR A 5 31.29 -63.69 -7.87
C TYR A 5 29.92 -63.18 -8.35
N VAL A 6 29.08 -62.75 -7.42
CA VAL A 6 27.93 -61.94 -7.75
C VAL A 6 28.51 -60.59 -8.13
N ARG A 7 28.42 -60.18 -9.39
CA ARG A 7 28.66 -58.81 -9.83
C ARG A 7 27.53 -57.98 -9.19
N ASP A 8 27.88 -57.19 -8.18
CA ASP A 8 27.01 -56.10 -7.79
C ASP A 8 26.72 -55.27 -9.05
N ASP A 9 25.44 -55.02 -9.29
CA ASP A 9 25.00 -54.16 -10.39
C ASP A 9 25.78 -52.83 -10.30
N ALA A 10 26.43 -52.48 -11.40
CA ALA A 10 27.19 -51.23 -11.52
C ALA A 10 26.30 -50.05 -11.03
N PRO A 11 26.81 -49.17 -10.17
CA PRO A 11 26.03 -48.04 -9.70
C PRO A 11 25.45 -47.35 -10.92
N THR A 12 24.15 -47.15 -10.93
CA THR A 12 23.41 -46.51 -12.00
C THR A 12 24.21 -45.28 -12.45
N GLN A 13 24.70 -45.34 -13.67
CA GLN A 13 25.52 -44.26 -14.23
C GLN A 13 24.65 -43.00 -14.20
N VAL A 14 25.05 -42.00 -13.38
CA VAL A 14 24.35 -40.75 -13.31
C VAL A 14 24.44 -40.08 -14.69
N ASP A 15 23.29 -39.87 -15.31
CA ASP A 15 23.21 -39.14 -16.57
C ASP A 15 23.43 -37.65 -16.30
N TRP A 16 24.67 -37.23 -16.40
CA TRP A 16 25.09 -35.84 -16.17
C TRP A 16 24.45 -34.85 -17.13
N ASN A 17 24.06 -35.30 -18.33
CA ASN A 17 23.35 -34.43 -19.28
C ASN A 17 21.93 -34.14 -18.77
N LYS A 18 21.27 -35.17 -18.23
CA LYS A 18 19.94 -34.98 -17.62
C LYS A 18 20.01 -34.10 -16.41
N VAL A 19 20.99 -34.33 -15.53
CA VAL A 19 21.21 -33.48 -14.33
C VAL A 19 21.49 -32.04 -14.75
N GLY A 20 22.33 -31.79 -15.76
CA GLY A 20 22.60 -30.47 -16.28
C GLY A 20 21.35 -29.77 -16.84
N ASN A 21 20.54 -30.49 -17.62
CA ASN A 21 19.30 -29.93 -18.16
C ASN A 21 18.26 -29.65 -17.08
N ASP A 22 18.13 -30.52 -16.08
CA ASP A 22 17.22 -30.32 -14.95
C ASP A 22 17.66 -29.11 -14.10
N MET A 23 18.96 -28.91 -13.87
CA MET A 23 19.50 -27.73 -13.18
C MET A 23 19.27 -26.44 -13.97
N THR A 24 19.49 -26.49 -15.29
CA THR A 24 19.24 -25.32 -16.15
C THR A 24 17.78 -24.91 -16.09
N LYS A 25 16.86 -25.88 -16.18
CA LYS A 25 15.43 -25.62 -16.09
C LYS A 25 15.02 -25.04 -14.74
N ILE A 26 15.56 -25.56 -13.63
CA ILE A 26 15.30 -25.03 -12.29
C ILE A 26 15.79 -23.56 -12.19
N LEU A 27 16.95 -23.25 -12.76
CA LEU A 27 17.48 -21.88 -12.77
C LEU A 27 16.62 -20.94 -13.64
N GLU A 28 16.17 -21.39 -14.81
CA GLU A 28 15.27 -20.63 -15.67
C GLU A 28 13.92 -20.36 -14.99
N ASP A 29 13.34 -21.38 -14.34
CA ASP A 29 12.09 -21.26 -13.59
C ASP A 29 12.28 -20.27 -12.41
N GLU A 30 13.40 -20.31 -11.69
CA GLU A 30 13.70 -19.39 -10.58
C GLU A 30 13.88 -17.94 -11.06
N VAL A 31 14.54 -17.73 -12.20
CA VAL A 31 14.70 -16.40 -12.80
C VAL A 31 13.34 -15.85 -13.23
N THR A 32 12.53 -16.65 -13.90
CA THR A 32 11.17 -16.28 -14.33
C THR A 32 10.29 -15.92 -13.12
N ASP A 33 10.35 -16.69 -12.05
CA ASP A 33 9.61 -16.42 -10.83
C ASP A 33 10.04 -15.12 -10.16
N ARG A 34 11.34 -14.82 -10.15
CA ARG A 34 11.86 -13.54 -9.62
C ARG A 34 11.40 -12.35 -10.45
N GLU A 35 11.42 -12.47 -11.78
CA GLU A 35 10.96 -11.43 -12.69
C GLU A 35 9.44 -11.19 -12.52
N ASN A 36 8.65 -12.23 -12.44
CA ASN A 36 7.21 -12.15 -12.21
C ASN A 36 6.88 -11.49 -10.85
N ARG A 37 7.61 -11.85 -9.79
CA ARG A 37 7.44 -11.20 -8.47
C ARG A 37 7.79 -9.73 -8.53
N LYS A 38 8.91 -9.38 -9.17
CA LYS A 38 9.31 -7.98 -9.35
C LYS A 38 8.25 -7.19 -10.12
N ALA A 39 7.78 -7.72 -11.25
CA ALA A 39 6.72 -7.08 -12.04
C ALA A 39 5.41 -6.91 -11.25
N SER A 40 5.06 -7.87 -10.40
CA SER A 40 3.90 -7.77 -9.51
C SER A 40 4.06 -6.65 -8.48
N ILE A 41 5.23 -6.52 -7.86
CA ILE A 41 5.53 -5.45 -6.90
C ILE A 41 5.48 -4.10 -7.59
N ASP A 42 6.16 -3.95 -8.73
CA ASP A 42 6.21 -2.71 -9.49
C ASP A 42 4.79 -2.25 -9.92
N LYS A 43 3.92 -3.20 -10.29
CA LYS A 43 2.52 -2.91 -10.63
C LYS A 43 1.74 -2.41 -9.42
N ILE A 44 1.84 -3.08 -8.28
CA ILE A 44 1.14 -2.68 -7.06
C ILE A 44 1.58 -1.29 -6.62
N ASP A 45 2.86 -0.97 -6.75
CA ASP A 45 3.41 0.34 -6.40
C ASP A 45 2.95 1.42 -7.37
N ALA A 46 2.90 1.12 -8.67
CA ALA A 46 2.37 2.04 -9.67
C ALA A 46 0.88 2.33 -9.44
N ASP A 47 0.07 1.29 -9.20
CA ASP A 47 -1.37 1.43 -8.92
C ASP A 47 -1.59 2.26 -7.64
N PHE A 48 -0.79 2.02 -6.59
CA PHE A 48 -0.88 2.81 -5.36
C PHE A 48 -0.45 4.26 -5.58
N ALA A 49 0.66 4.52 -6.28
CA ALA A 49 1.10 5.87 -6.61
C ALA A 49 0.04 6.65 -7.41
N LEU A 50 -0.61 5.99 -8.36
CA LEU A 50 -1.73 6.58 -9.10
C LEU A 50 -2.91 6.90 -8.19
N SER A 51 -3.25 6.02 -7.25
CA SER A 51 -4.34 6.25 -6.30
C SER A 51 -4.10 7.47 -5.39
N LEU A 52 -2.85 7.82 -5.11
CA LEU A 52 -2.51 9.02 -4.34
C LEU A 52 -2.79 10.32 -5.09
N LEU A 53 -2.85 10.28 -6.43
CA LEU A 53 -3.21 11.43 -7.24
C LEU A 53 -4.71 11.74 -7.20
N ASP A 54 -5.54 10.76 -6.84
CA ASP A 54 -7.00 10.90 -6.74
C ASP A 54 -7.44 11.54 -5.40
N GLN A 55 -6.54 12.27 -4.74
CA GLN A 55 -6.84 12.96 -3.50
C GLN A 55 -8.07 13.85 -3.65
N PRO A 56 -9.05 13.78 -2.70
CA PRO A 56 -10.26 14.57 -2.77
C PRO A 56 -9.94 16.05 -2.57
N GLN A 57 -10.52 16.87 -3.43
CA GLN A 57 -10.47 18.33 -3.34
C GLN A 57 -11.89 18.89 -3.21
N GLY A 58 -12.03 19.99 -2.48
CA GLY A 58 -13.29 20.70 -2.27
C GLY A 58 -13.07 22.17 -1.92
N ALA A 59 -14.13 22.87 -1.53
CA ALA A 59 -14.05 24.29 -1.17
C ALA A 59 -13.26 24.55 0.14
N ASN A 60 -13.09 23.54 0.99
CA ASN A 60 -12.35 23.70 2.24
C ASN A 60 -10.85 23.52 2.02
N ALA A 61 -10.08 24.63 2.09
CA ALA A 61 -8.64 24.63 1.88
C ALA A 61 -7.87 23.77 2.91
N GLU A 62 -8.37 23.65 4.14
CA GLU A 62 -7.73 22.86 5.19
C GLU A 62 -7.86 21.37 4.95
N THR A 63 -9.05 20.93 4.50
CA THR A 63 -9.25 19.55 4.10
C THR A 63 -8.36 19.19 2.90
N ASN A 64 -8.28 20.07 1.91
CA ASN A 64 -7.41 19.86 0.75
C ASN A 64 -5.94 19.72 1.18
N ARG A 65 -5.48 20.57 2.09
CA ARG A 65 -4.12 20.50 2.63
C ARG A 65 -3.88 19.20 3.39
N PHE A 66 -4.82 18.81 4.26
CA PHE A 66 -4.72 17.55 5.00
C PHE A 66 -4.65 16.34 4.05
N MET A 67 -5.47 16.30 3.00
CA MET A 67 -5.43 15.23 2.01
C MET A 67 -4.12 15.20 1.21
N ALA A 68 -3.56 16.37 0.90
CA ALA A 68 -2.27 16.49 0.24
C ALA A 68 -1.12 16.01 1.13
N ASP A 69 -1.13 16.38 2.41
CA ASP A 69 -0.14 15.93 3.39
C ASP A 69 -0.23 14.40 3.59
N LEU A 70 -1.45 13.84 3.70
CA LEU A 70 -1.68 12.40 3.78
C LEU A 70 -1.11 11.66 2.55
N SER A 71 -1.36 12.17 1.35
CA SER A 71 -0.83 11.59 0.10
C SER A 71 0.69 11.63 0.07
N LYS A 72 1.29 12.73 0.50
CA LYS A 72 2.74 12.89 0.59
C LYS A 72 3.36 11.91 1.59
N ASP A 73 2.76 11.79 2.78
CA ASP A 73 3.24 10.88 3.82
C ASP A 73 3.12 9.42 3.38
N ALA A 74 2.00 9.04 2.76
CA ALA A 74 1.80 7.71 2.19
C ALA A 74 2.83 7.41 1.08
N GLY A 75 3.12 8.37 0.20
CA GLY A 75 4.15 8.25 -0.83
C GLY A 75 5.55 8.10 -0.24
N SER A 76 5.86 8.86 0.81
CA SER A 76 7.15 8.78 1.52
C SER A 76 7.32 7.42 2.21
N GLN A 77 6.27 6.91 2.85
CA GLN A 77 6.28 5.58 3.46
C GLN A 77 6.43 4.49 2.41
N MET A 78 5.78 4.64 1.26
CA MET A 78 5.94 3.73 0.12
C MET A 78 7.40 3.65 -0.32
N ALA A 79 8.05 4.79 -0.53
CA ALA A 79 9.45 4.85 -0.97
C ALA A 79 10.37 4.16 0.05
N LYS A 80 10.13 4.37 1.35
CA LYS A 80 10.87 3.71 2.43
C LYS A 80 10.68 2.20 2.43
N ASP A 81 9.43 1.72 2.31
CA ASP A 81 9.13 0.29 2.30
C ASP A 81 9.76 -0.42 1.08
N ILE A 82 9.81 0.25 -0.08
CA ILE A 82 10.52 -0.25 -1.28
C ILE A 82 12.02 -0.36 -1.01
N ASP A 83 12.62 0.67 -0.39
CA ASP A 83 14.04 0.65 -0.05
C ASP A 83 14.36 -0.46 0.97
N ASP A 84 13.52 -0.63 1.99
CA ASP A 84 13.65 -1.70 2.98
C ASP A 84 13.51 -3.10 2.35
N LEU A 85 12.59 -3.28 1.40
CA LEU A 85 12.46 -4.52 0.64
C LEU A 85 13.70 -4.80 -0.21
N ARG A 86 14.20 -3.81 -0.95
CA ARG A 86 15.39 -3.94 -1.80
C ARG A 86 16.66 -4.27 -1.01
N ASN A 87 16.76 -3.73 0.20
CA ASN A 87 17.90 -3.98 1.09
C ASN A 87 17.72 -5.20 2.00
N GLY A 88 16.66 -5.99 1.81
CA GLY A 88 16.38 -7.19 2.60
C GLY A 88 15.99 -6.92 4.06
N ARG A 89 15.70 -5.66 4.43
CA ARG A 89 15.22 -5.28 5.78
C ARG A 89 13.74 -5.59 5.97
N LEU A 90 13.00 -5.78 4.89
CA LEU A 90 11.58 -6.11 4.88
C LEU A 90 11.37 -7.37 4.03
N SER A 91 10.61 -8.35 4.54
CA SER A 91 10.24 -9.52 3.75
C SER A 91 9.15 -9.14 2.72
N GLU A 92 9.09 -9.86 1.59
CA GLU A 92 8.03 -9.67 0.59
C GLU A 92 6.64 -9.79 1.21
N ARG A 93 6.43 -10.77 2.09
CA ARG A 93 5.16 -10.98 2.80
C ARG A 93 4.76 -9.76 3.63
N ASP A 94 5.71 -9.23 4.39
CA ASP A 94 5.45 -8.06 5.24
C ASP A 94 5.26 -6.81 4.41
N TYR A 95 5.98 -6.70 3.29
CA TYR A 95 5.78 -5.64 2.30
C TYR A 95 4.35 -5.64 1.76
N TYR A 96 3.85 -6.77 1.26
CA TYR A 96 2.46 -6.87 0.78
C TYR A 96 1.44 -6.53 1.86
N LYS A 97 1.65 -7.00 3.09
CA LYS A 97 0.78 -6.70 4.23
C LYS A 97 0.76 -5.20 4.55
N LYS A 98 1.93 -4.57 4.64
CA LYS A 98 2.04 -3.13 4.86
C LYS A 98 1.37 -2.34 3.74
N ARG A 99 1.64 -2.70 2.47
CA ARG A 99 1.06 -2.04 1.32
C ARG A 99 -0.47 -2.13 1.33
N ALA A 100 -1.04 -3.31 1.58
CA ALA A 100 -2.49 -3.49 1.68
C ALA A 100 -3.10 -2.60 2.78
N ASN A 101 -2.48 -2.55 3.96
CA ASN A 101 -2.94 -1.72 5.07
C ASN A 101 -2.87 -0.23 4.73
N THR A 102 -1.77 0.23 4.13
CA THR A 102 -1.59 1.64 3.73
C THR A 102 -2.61 2.03 2.67
N THR A 103 -2.81 1.20 1.64
CA THR A 103 -3.80 1.44 0.58
C THR A 103 -5.21 1.54 1.17
N GLN A 104 -5.58 0.60 2.05
CA GLN A 104 -6.88 0.62 2.72
C GLN A 104 -7.06 1.87 3.59
N GLY A 105 -6.02 2.27 4.34
CA GLY A 105 -6.03 3.46 5.17
C GLY A 105 -6.25 4.74 4.35
N VAL A 106 -5.50 4.90 3.26
CA VAL A 106 -5.64 6.04 2.34
C VAL A 106 -7.04 6.06 1.70
N ASP A 107 -7.54 4.92 1.23
CA ASP A 107 -8.87 4.83 0.61
C ASP A 107 -9.99 5.23 1.58
N ILE A 108 -9.93 4.79 2.84
CA ILE A 108 -10.87 5.19 3.89
C ILE A 108 -10.81 6.70 4.11
N MET A 109 -9.62 7.28 4.21
CA MET A 109 -9.44 8.71 4.44
C MET A 109 -9.88 9.54 3.24
N PHE A 110 -9.62 9.09 2.02
CA PHE A 110 -10.09 9.76 0.81
C PHE A 110 -11.62 9.72 0.68
N LYS A 111 -12.26 8.59 1.02
CA LYS A 111 -13.72 8.49 1.08
C LYS A 111 -14.29 9.43 2.13
N ALA A 112 -13.68 9.50 3.31
CA ALA A 112 -14.09 10.44 4.36
C ALA A 112 -13.92 11.89 3.91
N GLY A 113 -12.82 12.24 3.25
CA GLY A 113 -12.57 13.56 2.69
C GLY A 113 -13.56 13.95 1.59
N LYS A 114 -13.90 13.03 0.68
CA LYS A 114 -14.96 13.24 -0.32
C LYS A 114 -16.32 13.53 0.33
N SER A 115 -16.68 12.74 1.34
CA SER A 115 -17.93 12.92 2.08
C SER A 115 -17.94 14.25 2.84
N PHE A 116 -16.83 14.60 3.49
CA PHE A 116 -16.67 15.87 4.17
C PHE A 116 -16.84 17.05 3.22
N ASN A 117 -16.11 17.07 2.11
CA ASN A 117 -16.20 18.16 1.12
C ASN A 117 -17.61 18.31 0.57
N ALA A 118 -18.27 17.20 0.23
CA ALA A 118 -19.66 17.24 -0.26
C ALA A 118 -20.64 17.82 0.75
N ASN A 119 -20.46 17.52 2.05
CA ASN A 119 -21.31 18.06 3.10
C ASN A 119 -20.96 19.53 3.42
N PHE A 120 -19.70 19.89 3.41
CA PHE A 120 -19.22 21.25 3.60
C PHE A 120 -19.72 22.17 2.50
N ASP A 121 -19.62 21.77 1.22
CA ASP A 121 -20.09 22.55 0.08
C ASP A 121 -21.61 22.76 0.12
N LYS A 122 -22.37 21.73 0.52
CA LYS A 122 -23.82 21.87 0.73
C LYS A 122 -24.14 22.84 1.85
N ALA A 123 -23.43 22.75 2.99
CA ALA A 123 -23.64 23.66 4.12
C ALA A 123 -23.29 25.11 3.78
N MET A 124 -22.20 25.32 3.03
CA MET A 124 -21.81 26.64 2.54
C MET A 124 -22.83 27.24 1.58
N LYS A 125 -23.33 26.45 0.65
CA LYS A 125 -24.39 26.88 -0.27
C LYS A 125 -25.64 27.33 0.48
N ARG A 126 -26.12 26.54 1.44
CA ARG A 126 -27.29 26.87 2.26
C ARG A 126 -27.05 28.10 3.13
N ALA A 127 -25.81 28.28 3.67
CA ALA A 127 -25.47 29.48 4.41
C ALA A 127 -25.55 30.73 3.55
N ASN A 128 -25.05 30.67 2.32
CA ASN A 128 -25.11 31.78 1.36
C ASN A 128 -26.55 32.08 0.92
N ASP A 129 -27.37 31.03 0.78
CA ASP A 129 -28.79 31.16 0.42
C ASP A 129 -29.69 31.59 1.61
N GLY A 130 -29.13 31.77 2.81
CA GLY A 130 -29.86 32.13 4.02
C GLY A 130 -30.83 31.04 4.54
N THR A 131 -30.65 29.78 4.07
CA THR A 131 -31.54 28.64 4.39
C THR A 131 -30.91 27.67 5.39
N SER A 132 -29.80 28.04 6.04
CA SER A 132 -29.12 27.20 7.02
C SER A 132 -29.94 26.99 8.29
N SER A 133 -30.07 25.73 8.73
CA SER A 133 -30.61 25.44 10.05
C SER A 133 -29.54 25.60 11.14
N SER A 134 -29.96 25.84 12.38
CA SER A 134 -29.04 25.91 13.53
C SER A 134 -28.21 24.62 13.71
N ARG A 135 -28.76 23.47 13.33
CA ARG A 135 -28.09 22.18 13.33
C ARG A 135 -26.95 22.12 12.30
N GLU A 136 -27.16 22.70 11.12
CA GLU A 136 -26.12 22.74 10.06
C GLU A 136 -24.98 23.67 10.43
N ILE A 137 -25.29 24.80 11.07
CA ILE A 137 -24.28 25.72 11.62
C ILE A 137 -23.43 25.01 12.66
N PHE A 138 -24.06 24.30 13.59
CA PHE A 138 -23.39 23.53 14.64
C PHE A 138 -22.51 22.42 14.06
N LEU A 139 -23.01 21.65 13.06
CA LEU A 139 -22.23 20.61 12.40
C LEU A 139 -21.02 21.18 11.67
N ARG A 140 -21.17 22.33 11.03
CA ARG A 140 -20.07 23.03 10.37
C ARG A 140 -19.00 23.44 11.37
N GLU A 141 -19.37 24.02 12.50
CA GLU A 141 -18.45 24.41 13.58
C GLU A 141 -17.73 23.19 14.17
N GLN A 142 -18.42 22.06 14.33
CA GLN A 142 -17.82 20.81 14.77
C GLN A 142 -16.83 20.25 13.74
N MET A 143 -17.16 20.32 12.46
CA MET A 143 -16.27 19.88 11.39
C MET A 143 -15.02 20.75 11.30
N GLU A 144 -15.15 22.07 11.42
CA GLU A 144 -14.01 22.98 11.52
C GLU A 144 -13.18 22.74 12.77
N GLY A 145 -13.83 22.42 13.89
CA GLY A 145 -13.17 22.04 15.15
C GLY A 145 -12.35 20.76 15.02
N PHE A 146 -12.88 19.76 14.33
CA PHE A 146 -12.17 18.51 14.05
C PHE A 146 -10.89 18.73 13.21
N LEU A 147 -10.99 19.55 12.16
CA LEU A 147 -9.84 19.91 11.34
C LEU A 147 -8.78 20.71 12.10
N LYS A 148 -9.21 21.61 13.02
CA LYS A 148 -8.31 22.33 13.92
C LYS A 148 -7.63 21.40 14.92
N PHE A 149 -8.34 20.39 15.42
CA PHE A 149 -7.79 19.38 16.31
C PHE A 149 -6.74 18.51 15.59
N SER A 150 -7.00 18.12 14.35
CA SER A 150 -6.01 17.39 13.54
C SER A 150 -4.77 18.25 13.22
N LYS A 151 -4.91 19.58 13.15
CA LYS A 151 -3.77 20.51 13.02
C LYS A 151 -2.92 20.63 14.28
N SER A 152 -3.47 20.42 15.47
CA SER A 152 -2.72 20.50 16.74
C SER A 152 -1.77 19.34 16.96
N GLY A 153 -1.64 18.44 16.00
CA GLY A 153 -0.69 17.34 16.03
C GLY A 153 -1.15 16.09 16.79
N ALA A 154 -2.31 16.14 17.43
CA ALA A 154 -2.86 14.99 18.14
C ALA A 154 -3.87 14.26 17.26
N TYR A 155 -3.41 13.54 16.25
CA TYR A 155 -4.28 12.68 15.46
C TYR A 155 -3.70 11.27 15.37
N ILE A 156 -4.57 10.31 15.22
CA ILE A 156 -4.15 8.94 14.93
C ILE A 156 -3.70 8.90 13.47
N ASN A 157 -2.41 8.63 13.25
CA ASN A 157 -1.91 8.43 11.90
C ASN A 157 -2.61 7.19 11.30
N PRO A 158 -3.44 7.35 10.26
CA PRO A 158 -4.18 6.22 9.68
C PRO A 158 -3.28 5.16 9.04
N LEU A 159 -2.01 5.50 8.77
CA LEU A 159 -1.05 4.61 8.15
C LEU A 159 -0.30 3.77 9.19
N THR A 160 -0.02 4.33 10.37
CA THR A 160 0.77 3.66 11.42
C THR A 160 -0.07 3.26 12.63
N GLY A 161 -1.26 3.85 12.82
CA GLY A 161 -2.09 3.69 14.02
C GLY A 161 -1.54 4.40 15.26
N GLU A 162 -0.48 5.18 15.12
CA GLU A 162 0.14 5.91 16.21
C GLU A 162 -0.54 7.26 16.43
N ILE A 163 -0.59 7.68 17.70
CA ILE A 163 -1.04 9.02 18.08
C ILE A 163 0.18 9.93 18.03
N ASN A 164 0.18 10.90 17.11
CA ASN A 164 1.17 11.96 17.02
C ASN A 164 0.72 13.20 17.81
#